data_c32dacc450c44b8f02aea0a10de92875
#
_entry.id   c32dacc450c44b8f02aea0a10de92875
#
_cell.length_a   1.000
_cell.length_b   1.000
_cell.length_c   1.000
_cell.angle_alpha   90.00
_cell.angle_beta   90.00
_cell.angle_gamma   90.00
#
_symmetry.space_group_name_H-M   'P 1'
#
loop_
_entity.id
_entity.type
_entity.pdbx_description
1 polymer ?
#
loop_
_entity_poly.entity_id
_entity_poly.type
_entity_poly.pdbx_seq_one_letter_code
_entity_poly.pdbx_strand_id
1 'polypeptide(L)'
;MKNIKKWDIYFAKLEGNGSVERGNRPVMVMSNDIGNELANTVCVIPLTSKVHKKFLPTHVYINDPILKKPSLALTEQIRVIDKTELSFKIGNLKNEELRNKVSVAQLYSLGMENLIKKIN
;
A
#
# COMPACT_ATOMS: atom_id res chain seq x y z
N MET A 1 15.71 14.64 5.03
CA MET A 1 14.26 14.35 5.13
C MET A 1 13.79 13.60 3.89
N LYS A 2 12.98 12.56 4.08
CA LYS A 2 12.47 11.78 2.96
C LYS A 2 11.38 12.55 2.22
N ASN A 3 11.48 12.61 0.89
CA ASN A 3 10.44 13.18 0.05
C ASN A 3 9.45 12.06 -0.33
N ILE A 4 8.48 11.83 0.53
CA ILE A 4 7.54 10.72 0.42
C ILE A 4 6.36 11.12 -0.45
N LYS A 5 6.06 10.30 -1.44
CA LYS A 5 4.95 10.53 -2.38
C LYS A 5 3.99 9.35 -2.36
N LYS A 6 2.73 9.62 -2.67
CA LYS A 6 1.75 8.56 -2.87
C LYS A 6 2.25 7.59 -3.94
N TRP A 7 2.01 6.31 -3.74
CA TRP A 7 2.46 5.19 -4.60
C TRP A 7 3.93 4.84 -4.44
N ASP A 8 4.68 5.57 -3.60
CA ASP A 8 6.02 5.14 -3.24
C ASP A 8 5.96 3.81 -2.50
N ILE A 9 6.92 2.94 -2.79
CA ILE A 9 7.07 1.67 -2.08
C ILE A 9 8.36 1.77 -1.27
N TYR A 10 8.22 1.53 0.03
CA TYR A 10 9.34 1.53 0.97
C TYR A 10 9.43 0.18 1.67
N PHE A 11 10.64 -0.18 2.06
CA PHE A 11 10.82 -1.24 3.04
C PHE A 11 10.59 -0.63 4.42
N ALA A 12 9.74 -1.26 5.23
CA ALA A 12 9.33 -0.70 6.51
C ALA A 12 9.16 -1.80 7.55
N LYS A 13 9.28 -1.41 8.82
CA LYS A 13 9.01 -2.29 9.94
C LYS A 13 7.54 -2.11 10.35
N LEU A 14 6.80 -3.20 10.35
CA LEU A 14 5.39 -3.20 10.75
C LEU A 14 5.22 -3.97 12.05
N GLU A 15 4.32 -3.50 12.88
CA GLU A 15 3.88 -4.21 14.08
C GLU A 15 2.50 -4.81 13.83
N GLY A 16 2.19 -5.92 14.48
CA GLY A 16 0.90 -6.55 14.34
C GLY A 16 0.83 -7.90 15.02
N ASN A 17 -0.40 -8.39 15.16
CA ASN A 17 -0.71 -9.67 15.78
C ASN A 17 -1.63 -10.48 14.88
N GLY A 18 -1.56 -11.81 15.01
CA GLY A 18 -2.47 -12.70 14.30
C GLY A 18 -2.39 -12.55 12.78
N SER A 19 -3.50 -12.19 12.16
CA SER A 19 -3.61 -12.08 10.71
C SER A 19 -3.06 -10.77 10.15
N VAL A 20 -2.66 -9.84 11.01
CA VAL A 20 -2.12 -8.55 10.57
C VAL A 20 -0.65 -8.73 10.18
N GLU A 21 -0.29 -8.21 8.99
CA GLU A 21 1.09 -8.28 8.52
C GLU A 21 2.02 -7.51 9.45
N ARG A 22 3.17 -8.11 9.73
CA ARG A 22 4.17 -7.56 10.65
C ARG A 22 5.57 -7.89 10.19
N GLY A 23 6.54 -7.28 10.85
CA GLY A 23 7.95 -7.45 10.53
C GLY A 23 8.39 -6.53 9.42
N ASN A 24 9.60 -6.77 8.91
CA ASN A 24 10.17 -5.95 7.84
C ASN A 24 9.54 -6.35 6.52
N ARG A 25 8.85 -5.44 5.87
CA ARG A 25 8.09 -5.72 4.66
C ARG A 25 8.04 -4.52 3.72
N PRO A 26 7.87 -4.74 2.42
CA PRO A 26 7.52 -3.65 1.52
C PRO A 26 6.13 -3.12 1.87
N VAL A 27 6.01 -1.81 1.85
CA VAL A 27 4.71 -1.13 2.02
C VAL A 27 4.55 -0.09 0.93
N MET A 28 3.30 0.17 0.55
CA MET A 28 3.00 1.21 -0.43
C MET A 28 2.31 2.38 0.26
N VAL A 29 2.79 3.58 -0.01
CA VAL A 29 2.23 4.81 0.56
C VAL A 29 0.92 5.13 -0.13
N MET A 30 -0.15 5.27 0.66
CA MET A 30 -1.50 5.55 0.16
C MET A 30 -1.97 6.94 0.53
N SER A 31 -1.33 7.61 1.48
CA SER A 31 -1.70 8.97 1.88
C SER A 31 -1.31 9.99 0.81
N ASN A 32 -2.05 11.10 0.78
CA ASN A 32 -1.82 12.15 -0.22
C ASN A 32 -0.51 12.89 0.00
N ASP A 33 -0.02 13.52 -1.07
CA ASP A 33 1.30 14.15 -1.07
C ASP A 33 1.42 15.32 -0.09
N ILE A 34 0.34 16.07 0.11
CA ILE A 34 0.35 17.18 1.07
C ILE A 34 0.50 16.65 2.49
N GLY A 35 -0.29 15.64 2.84
CA GLY A 35 -0.18 14.99 4.15
C GLY A 35 1.18 14.36 4.36
N ASN A 36 1.71 13.72 3.32
CA ASN A 36 3.04 13.09 3.37
C ASN A 36 4.14 14.10 3.65
N GLU A 37 3.99 15.32 3.17
CA GLU A 37 4.97 16.38 3.41
C GLU A 37 4.84 16.96 4.82
N LEU A 38 3.62 17.23 5.26
CA LEU A 38 3.36 18.01 6.47
C LEU A 38 3.26 17.19 7.75
N ALA A 39 2.76 15.95 7.68
CA ALA A 39 2.57 15.11 8.86
C ALA A 39 3.84 14.32 9.20
N ASN A 40 3.94 13.90 10.45
CA ASN A 40 5.00 12.98 10.89
C ASN A 40 4.66 11.52 10.62
N THR A 41 3.47 11.26 10.10
CA THR A 41 2.96 9.92 9.83
C THR A 41 2.62 9.78 8.36
N VAL A 42 2.52 8.52 7.92
CA VAL A 42 2.06 8.17 6.58
C VAL A 42 1.08 7.01 6.68
N CYS A 43 0.17 6.94 5.72
CA CYS A 43 -0.77 5.84 5.59
C CYS A 43 -0.23 4.86 4.56
N VAL A 44 -0.11 3.59 4.93
CA VAL A 44 0.49 2.57 4.07
C VAL A 44 -0.34 1.31 4.02
N ILE A 45 -0.17 0.54 2.95
CA ILE A 45 -0.68 -0.83 2.84
C ILE A 45 0.50 -1.78 2.71
N PRO A 46 0.46 -2.95 3.37
CA PRO A 46 1.54 -3.92 3.24
C PRO A 46 1.45 -4.67 1.91
N LEU A 47 2.61 -5.08 1.40
CA LEU A 47 2.73 -5.95 0.24
C LEU A 47 3.29 -7.29 0.72
N THR A 48 2.73 -8.39 0.24
CA THR A 48 3.23 -9.72 0.57
C THR A 48 3.54 -10.52 -0.69
N SER A 49 4.67 -11.20 -0.70
CA SER A 49 5.02 -12.11 -1.80
C SER A 49 4.31 -13.46 -1.71
N LYS A 50 3.53 -13.70 -0.66
CA LYS A 50 2.78 -14.95 -0.47
C LYS A 50 1.48 -14.90 -1.29
N VAL A 51 1.61 -14.87 -2.61
CA VAL A 51 0.49 -14.67 -3.52
C VAL A 51 -0.44 -15.87 -3.65
N HIS A 52 -0.03 -17.03 -3.17
CA HIS A 52 -0.84 -18.26 -3.20
C HIS A 52 -1.78 -18.41 -2.00
N LYS A 53 -1.73 -17.48 -1.05
CA LYS A 53 -2.67 -17.46 0.06
C LYS A 53 -4.07 -17.11 -0.43
N LYS A 54 -5.09 -17.41 0.40
CA LYS A 54 -6.46 -17.09 0.10
C LYS A 54 -6.59 -15.64 -0.37
N PHE A 55 -7.10 -15.47 -1.59
CA PHE A 55 -7.25 -14.17 -2.22
C PHE A 55 -8.56 -13.53 -1.79
N LEU A 56 -8.49 -12.32 -1.25
CA LEU A 56 -9.68 -11.53 -0.90
C LEU A 56 -9.94 -10.49 -2.00
N PRO A 57 -11.21 -10.05 -2.15
CA PRO A 57 -11.51 -9.00 -3.13
C PRO A 57 -10.75 -7.69 -2.90
N THR A 58 -10.27 -7.46 -1.68
CA THR A 58 -9.47 -6.28 -1.32
C THR A 58 -7.99 -6.44 -1.61
N HIS A 59 -7.56 -7.62 -2.07
CA HIS A 59 -6.19 -7.86 -2.48
C HIS A 59 -5.99 -7.52 -3.94
N VAL A 60 -4.85 -6.93 -4.29
CA VAL A 60 -4.49 -6.62 -5.66
C VAL A 60 -3.16 -7.27 -6.00
N TYR A 61 -3.15 -8.09 -7.05
CA TYR A 61 -1.94 -8.73 -7.54
C TYR A 61 -1.10 -7.69 -8.30
N ILE A 62 0.12 -7.48 -7.85
CA ILE A 62 1.05 -6.53 -8.46
C ILE A 62 2.24 -7.29 -9.00
N ASN A 63 2.34 -7.35 -10.32
CA ASN A 63 3.48 -7.91 -11.04
C ASN A 63 4.11 -6.75 -11.81
N ASP A 64 5.08 -6.09 -11.20
CA ASP A 64 5.72 -4.91 -11.74
C ASP A 64 7.23 -5.02 -11.53
N PRO A 65 8.04 -4.60 -12.52
CA PRO A 65 9.51 -4.70 -12.41
C PRO A 65 10.14 -4.02 -11.20
N ILE A 66 9.44 -3.07 -10.56
CA ILE A 66 9.96 -2.41 -9.36
C ILE A 66 10.02 -3.37 -8.16
N LEU A 67 9.27 -4.47 -8.20
CA LEU A 67 9.28 -5.48 -7.15
C LEU A 67 10.09 -6.70 -7.62
N LYS A 68 10.92 -7.25 -6.73
CA LYS A 68 11.70 -8.44 -7.04
C LYS A 68 10.82 -9.66 -7.28
N LYS A 69 9.67 -9.71 -6.61
CA LYS A 69 8.69 -10.80 -6.72
C LYS A 69 7.31 -10.22 -6.87
N PRO A 70 6.43 -10.87 -7.66
CA PRO A 70 5.01 -10.50 -7.66
C PRO A 70 4.47 -10.52 -6.23
N SER A 71 3.61 -9.56 -5.92
CA SER A 71 3.11 -9.38 -4.56
C SER A 71 1.62 -9.09 -4.58
N LEU A 72 0.97 -9.33 -3.43
CA LEU A 72 -0.39 -8.87 -3.17
C LEU A 72 -0.33 -7.59 -2.34
N ALA A 73 -1.05 -6.57 -2.77
CA ALA A 73 -1.29 -5.39 -1.98
C ALA A 73 -2.53 -5.65 -1.12
N LEU A 74 -2.38 -5.55 0.19
CA LEU A 74 -3.42 -5.92 1.15
C LEU A 74 -4.13 -4.64 1.61
N THR A 75 -5.10 -4.17 0.81
CA THR A 75 -5.74 -2.88 1.08
C THR A 75 -6.54 -2.87 2.38
N GLU A 76 -7.08 -4.03 2.81
CA GLU A 76 -7.81 -4.10 4.08
C GLU A 76 -6.88 -3.93 5.30
N GLN A 77 -5.57 -4.00 5.12
CA GLN A 77 -4.60 -3.82 6.20
C GLN A 77 -3.96 -2.44 6.18
N ILE A 78 -4.66 -1.48 5.60
CA ILE A 78 -4.21 -0.09 5.61
C ILE A 78 -4.02 0.40 7.04
N ARG A 79 -2.91 1.10 7.27
CA ARG A 79 -2.58 1.59 8.62
C ARG A 79 -1.70 2.83 8.55
N VAL A 80 -1.71 3.56 9.65
CA VAL A 80 -0.83 4.71 9.83
C VAL A 80 0.43 4.26 10.56
N ILE A 81 1.58 4.67 10.04
CA ILE A 81 2.86 4.45 10.71
C ILE A 81 3.63 5.76 10.79
N ASP A 82 4.59 5.83 11.71
CA ASP A 82 5.49 6.96 11.80
C ASP A 82 6.46 6.91 10.61
N LYS A 83 6.81 8.07 10.07
CA LYS A 83 7.76 8.15 8.95
C LYS A 83 9.10 7.51 9.28
N THR A 84 9.50 7.49 10.55
CA THR A 84 10.75 6.88 10.98
C THR A 84 10.77 5.37 10.78
N GLU A 85 9.59 4.73 10.64
CA GLU A 85 9.50 3.30 10.38
C GLU A 85 9.81 2.96 8.91
N LEU A 86 9.83 3.94 8.02
CA LEU A 86 10.24 3.73 6.64
C LEU A 86 11.76 3.65 6.56
N SER A 87 12.29 2.54 6.00
CA SER A 87 13.73 2.31 5.88
C SER A 87 14.28 2.93 4.61
N PHE A 88 14.10 2.25 3.48
CA PHE A 88 14.60 2.73 2.19
C PHE A 88 13.52 2.61 1.13
N LYS A 89 13.60 3.48 0.15
CA LYS A 89 12.66 3.51 -0.96
C LYS A 89 13.02 2.41 -1.97
N ILE A 90 12.02 1.61 -2.32
CA ILE A 90 12.16 0.57 -3.34
C ILE A 90 11.86 1.17 -4.73
N GLY A 91 10.82 2.01 -4.80
CA GLY A 91 10.42 2.62 -6.06
C GLY A 91 9.08 3.32 -5.93
N ASN A 92 8.46 3.58 -7.07
CA ASN A 92 7.13 4.17 -7.14
C ASN A 92 6.30 3.38 -8.15
N LEU A 93 5.09 3.00 -7.80
CA LEU A 93 4.20 2.28 -8.70
C LEU A 93 3.61 3.27 -9.71
N LYS A 94 4.13 3.28 -10.94
CA LYS A 94 3.72 4.23 -11.98
C LYS A 94 2.66 3.70 -12.94
N ASN A 95 2.43 2.38 -12.94
CA ASN A 95 1.45 1.77 -13.82
C ASN A 95 0.04 2.22 -13.46
N GLU A 96 -0.61 2.94 -14.35
CA GLU A 96 -1.94 3.53 -14.13
C GLU A 96 -3.01 2.48 -13.89
N GLU A 97 -2.98 1.37 -14.63
CA GLU A 97 -3.94 0.30 -14.44
C GLU A 97 -3.84 -0.31 -13.04
N LEU A 98 -2.62 -0.55 -12.57
CA LEU A 98 -2.39 -1.08 -11.22
C LEU A 98 -2.78 -0.07 -10.15
N ARG A 99 -2.47 1.21 -10.36
CA ARG A 99 -2.90 2.26 -9.43
C ARG A 99 -4.42 2.29 -9.31
N ASN A 100 -5.12 2.18 -10.43
CA ASN A 100 -6.59 2.18 -10.44
C ASN A 100 -7.13 0.95 -9.71
N LYS A 101 -6.56 -0.21 -9.94
CA LYS A 101 -6.97 -1.46 -9.25
C LYS A 101 -6.79 -1.34 -7.74
N VAL A 102 -5.67 -0.79 -7.30
CA VAL A 102 -5.42 -0.59 -5.87
C VAL A 102 -6.41 0.41 -5.29
N SER A 103 -6.66 1.52 -5.99
CA SER A 103 -7.60 2.54 -5.52
C SER A 103 -9.02 1.99 -5.38
N VAL A 104 -9.48 1.22 -6.36
CA VAL A 104 -10.80 0.58 -6.31
C VAL A 104 -10.89 -0.41 -5.15
N ALA A 105 -9.89 -1.28 -5.01
CA ALA A 105 -9.85 -2.24 -3.90
C ALA A 105 -9.83 -1.52 -2.55
N GLN A 106 -9.11 -0.40 -2.45
CA GLN A 106 -9.06 0.39 -1.21
C GLN A 106 -10.43 0.96 -0.87
N LEU A 107 -11.17 1.46 -1.84
CA LEU A 107 -12.52 1.96 -1.62
C LEU A 107 -13.44 0.84 -1.13
N TYR A 108 -13.35 -0.35 -1.72
CA TYR A 108 -14.09 -1.51 -1.25
C TYR A 108 -13.75 -1.84 0.20
N SER A 109 -12.46 -1.84 0.54
CA SER A 109 -12.03 -2.19 1.89
C SER A 109 -12.56 -1.22 2.95
N LEU A 110 -12.82 0.02 2.54
CA LEU A 110 -13.31 1.07 3.43
C LEU A 110 -14.83 1.25 3.36
N GLY A 111 -15.54 0.40 2.61
CA GLY A 111 -16.98 0.51 2.47
C GLY A 111 -17.42 1.71 1.65
N MET A 112 -16.56 2.20 0.78
CA MET A 112 -16.79 3.40 -0.02
C MET A 112 -16.95 3.09 -1.51
N GLU A 113 -17.34 1.87 -1.84
CA GLU A 113 -17.47 1.41 -3.23
C GLU A 113 -18.51 2.18 -4.04
N ASN A 114 -19.47 2.81 -3.38
CA ASN A 114 -20.47 3.63 -4.06
C ASN A 114 -19.85 4.85 -4.76
N LEU A 115 -18.62 5.25 -4.38
CA LEU A 115 -17.93 6.36 -5.01
C LEU A 115 -17.29 5.97 -6.34
N ILE A 116 -17.12 4.69 -6.63
CA ILE A 116 -16.45 4.21 -7.84
C ILE A 116 -17.19 4.71 -9.09
N LYS A 117 -18.51 4.70 -9.08
CA LYS A 117 -19.33 5.16 -10.21
C LYS A 117 -19.16 6.65 -10.48
N LYS A 118 -18.80 7.43 -9.48
CA LYS A 118 -18.61 8.88 -9.62
C LYS A 118 -17.21 9.23 -10.12
N ILE A 119 -16.26 8.31 -9.97
CA ILE A 119 -14.88 8.51 -10.40
C ILE A 119 -14.71 8.12 -11.87
N ASN A 120 -15.45 7.12 -12.32
CA ASN A 120 -15.42 6.67 -13.71
C ASN A 120 -16.31 7.59 -14.59
#